data_351025b4349114cd8c2fa1ab82375c7b
#
_entry.id   351025b4349114cd8c2fa1ab82375c7b
#
_cell.length_a   1.000
_cell.length_b   1.000
_cell.length_c   1.000
_cell.angle_alpha   90.00
_cell.angle_beta   90.00
_cell.angle_gamma   90.00
#
_symmetry.space_group_name_H-M   'P 1'
#
loop_
_entity.id
_entity.type
_entity.pdbx_description
1 polymer ?
#
loop_
_entity_poly.entity_id
_entity_poly.type
_entity_poly.pdbx_seq_one_letter_code
_entity_poly.pdbx_strand_id
1 'polypeptide(L)'
;MRILRTYVLREHAAPFLVTMGGLTAVLLVGNIIKFADLVISKGVSPFDILRLIIYLIPYMLSFTVPMACLIAIILAFGRLSTDYELIAIRASGIAPFRLVFPMLLVGLVISGMLLVINDRVVPASHLAFRRQLKAIGLKQPTAYLEAGTFIKDFPPYVIFVYQVEERKLFNVRIYEPQANGPTRTIIAERGEFEPLDDRR
;
A
#
# COMPACT_ATOMS: atom_id res chain seq x y z
N MET A 1 3.88 4.80 41.21
CA MET A 1 3.32 5.32 39.94
C MET A 1 4.08 4.90 38.67
N ARG A 2 5.42 4.74 38.71
CA ARG A 2 6.19 4.24 37.53
C ARG A 2 5.76 2.83 37.11
N ILE A 3 5.57 1.93 38.09
CA ILE A 3 5.18 0.54 37.85
C ILE A 3 3.83 0.46 37.10
N LEU A 4 2.82 1.21 37.50
CA LEU A 4 1.50 1.21 36.89
C LEU A 4 1.55 1.74 35.43
N ARG A 5 2.33 2.79 35.18
CA ARG A 5 2.53 3.32 33.82
C ARG A 5 3.19 2.29 32.90
N THR A 6 4.26 1.63 33.36
CA THR A 6 4.96 0.59 32.61
C THR A 6 4.06 -0.61 32.38
N TYR A 7 3.24 -0.99 33.35
CA TYR A 7 2.28 -2.07 33.23
C TYR A 7 1.27 -1.78 32.12
N VAL A 8 0.61 -0.62 32.16
CA VAL A 8 -0.38 -0.24 31.16
C VAL A 8 0.26 -0.14 29.76
N LEU A 9 1.46 0.41 29.63
CA LEU A 9 2.20 0.46 28.35
C LEU A 9 2.50 -0.93 27.81
N ARG A 10 2.95 -1.85 28.65
CA ARG A 10 3.26 -3.23 28.27
C ARG A 10 2.01 -3.99 27.84
N GLU A 11 0.89 -3.75 28.51
CA GLU A 11 -0.41 -4.36 28.20
C GLU A 11 -0.95 -3.92 26.82
N HIS A 12 -0.56 -2.72 26.36
CA HIS A 12 -0.91 -2.23 25.02
C HIS A 12 0.03 -2.74 23.91
N ALA A 13 1.28 -3.03 24.23
CA ALA A 13 2.28 -3.37 23.24
C ALA A 13 1.93 -4.66 22.48
N ALA A 14 1.48 -5.70 23.19
CA ALA A 14 1.13 -6.99 22.57
C ALA A 14 -0.09 -6.86 21.63
N PRO A 15 -1.25 -6.30 22.02
CA PRO A 15 -2.37 -6.07 21.11
C PRO A 15 -1.99 -5.17 19.93
N PHE A 16 -1.17 -4.13 20.15
CA PHE A 16 -0.70 -3.26 19.08
C PHE A 16 0.07 -4.03 18.00
N LEU A 17 1.08 -4.82 18.39
CA LEU A 17 1.90 -5.58 17.45
C LEU A 17 1.06 -6.64 16.70
N VAL A 18 0.19 -7.36 17.40
CA VAL A 18 -0.67 -8.38 16.80
C VAL A 18 -1.64 -7.73 15.81
N THR A 19 -2.28 -6.64 16.20
CA THR A 19 -3.24 -5.95 15.32
C THR A 19 -2.55 -5.31 14.12
N MET A 20 -1.40 -4.65 14.33
CA MET A 20 -0.60 -4.06 13.27
C MET A 20 -0.14 -5.13 12.26
N GLY A 21 0.38 -6.25 12.77
CA GLY A 21 0.78 -7.38 11.92
C GLY A 21 -0.38 -7.99 11.17
N GLY A 22 -1.51 -8.21 11.83
CA GLY A 22 -2.73 -8.76 11.22
C GLY A 22 -3.30 -7.84 10.13
N LEU A 23 -3.48 -6.55 10.41
CA LEU A 23 -3.96 -5.59 9.41
C LEU A 23 -3.00 -5.47 8.22
N THR A 24 -1.69 -5.42 8.49
CA THR A 24 -0.69 -5.35 7.42
C THR A 24 -0.70 -6.62 6.58
N ALA A 25 -0.84 -7.79 7.19
CA ALA A 25 -0.94 -9.07 6.48
C ALA A 25 -2.18 -9.13 5.58
N VAL A 26 -3.35 -8.69 6.08
CA VAL A 26 -4.59 -8.65 5.28
C VAL A 26 -4.43 -7.74 4.06
N LEU A 27 -3.86 -6.54 4.24
CA LEU A 27 -3.61 -5.63 3.12
C LEU A 27 -2.56 -6.18 2.14
N LEU A 28 -1.54 -6.88 2.65
CA LEU A 28 -0.52 -7.53 1.82
C LEU A 28 -1.11 -8.65 0.97
N VAL A 29 -1.97 -9.49 1.51
CA VAL A 29 -2.60 -10.61 0.77
C VAL A 29 -3.32 -10.08 -0.47
N GLY A 30 -4.10 -8.99 -0.35
CA GLY A 30 -4.78 -8.39 -1.51
C GLY A 30 -3.83 -7.91 -2.61
N ASN A 31 -2.62 -7.46 -2.25
CA ASN A 31 -1.61 -7.04 -3.22
C ASN A 31 -0.79 -8.23 -3.76
N ILE A 32 -0.51 -9.23 -2.92
CA ILE A 32 0.22 -10.45 -3.33
C ILE A 32 -0.55 -11.18 -4.44
N ILE A 33 -1.87 -11.26 -4.37
CA ILE A 33 -2.69 -11.88 -5.42
C ILE A 33 -2.47 -11.18 -6.78
N LYS A 34 -2.46 -9.83 -6.80
CA LYS A 34 -2.19 -9.05 -8.02
C LYS A 34 -0.76 -9.24 -8.53
N PHE A 35 0.20 -9.34 -7.62
CA PHE A 35 1.60 -9.53 -7.98
C PHE A 35 1.90 -10.97 -8.41
N ALA A 36 1.19 -11.96 -7.88
CA ALA A 36 1.28 -13.35 -8.31
C ALA A 36 0.89 -13.50 -9.78
N ASP A 37 -0.15 -12.80 -10.23
CA ASP A 37 -0.54 -12.76 -11.64
C ASP A 37 0.58 -12.21 -12.54
N LEU A 38 1.30 -11.17 -12.11
CA LEU A 38 2.45 -10.63 -12.82
C LEU A 38 3.60 -11.65 -12.97
N VAL A 39 3.80 -12.52 -11.98
CA VAL A 39 4.83 -13.58 -12.05
C VAL A 39 4.37 -14.72 -12.94
N ILE A 40 3.16 -15.24 -12.71
CA ILE A 40 2.66 -16.47 -13.33
C ILE A 40 2.28 -16.21 -14.79
N SER A 41 1.46 -15.18 -15.02
CA SER A 41 0.89 -14.91 -16.35
C SER A 41 1.82 -14.08 -17.24
N LYS A 42 2.66 -13.23 -16.63
CA LYS A 42 3.47 -12.24 -17.35
C LYS A 42 4.98 -12.47 -17.22
N GLY A 43 5.42 -13.50 -16.47
CA GLY A 43 6.84 -13.90 -16.39
C GLY A 43 7.76 -12.89 -15.71
N VAL A 44 7.23 -11.98 -14.88
CA VAL A 44 8.02 -10.97 -14.16
C VAL A 44 8.89 -11.65 -13.11
N SER A 45 10.14 -11.20 -12.96
CA SER A 45 11.07 -11.75 -11.97
C SER A 45 10.51 -11.63 -10.54
N PRO A 46 10.51 -12.73 -9.74
CA PRO A 46 10.10 -12.68 -8.34
C PRO A 46 10.84 -11.63 -7.51
N PHE A 47 12.09 -11.34 -7.87
CA PHE A 47 12.91 -10.33 -7.19
C PHE A 47 12.40 -8.90 -7.44
N ASP A 48 11.90 -8.62 -8.65
CA ASP A 48 11.28 -7.32 -8.96
C ASP A 48 9.96 -7.15 -8.21
N ILE A 49 9.18 -8.23 -8.05
CA ILE A 49 7.97 -8.23 -7.22
C ILE A 49 8.29 -8.00 -5.74
N LEU A 50 9.33 -8.64 -5.20
CA LEU A 50 9.76 -8.39 -3.81
C LEU A 50 10.10 -6.93 -3.58
N ARG A 51 10.79 -6.28 -4.52
CA ARG A 51 11.07 -4.84 -4.46
C ARG A 51 9.78 -4.00 -4.45
N LEU A 52 8.80 -4.34 -5.29
CA LEU A 52 7.50 -3.67 -5.29
C LEU A 52 6.79 -3.78 -3.94
N ILE A 53 6.81 -4.96 -3.33
CA ILE A 53 6.24 -5.19 -1.99
C ILE A 53 6.94 -4.31 -0.94
N ILE A 54 8.28 -4.26 -0.95
CA ILE A 54 9.05 -3.43 0.00
C ILE A 54 8.68 -1.95 -0.14
N TYR A 55 8.54 -1.44 -1.37
CA TYR A 55 8.14 -0.04 -1.60
C TYR A 55 6.68 0.24 -1.19
N LEU A 56 5.84 -0.77 -1.12
CA LEU A 56 4.45 -0.64 -0.70
C LEU A 56 4.29 -0.58 0.84
N ILE A 57 5.22 -1.19 1.60
CA ILE A 57 5.16 -1.26 3.07
C ILE A 57 4.96 0.11 3.74
N PRO A 58 5.74 1.18 3.44
CA PRO A 58 5.57 2.46 4.10
C PRO A 58 4.17 3.06 3.92
N TYR A 59 3.60 2.90 2.73
CA TYR A 59 2.23 3.32 2.46
C TYR A 59 1.21 2.55 3.30
N MET A 60 1.36 1.24 3.42
CA MET A 60 0.48 0.42 4.26
C MET A 60 0.56 0.81 5.73
N LEU A 61 1.78 1.03 6.25
CA LEU A 61 2.00 1.43 7.63
C LEU A 61 1.32 2.76 7.98
N SER A 62 1.17 3.68 7.03
CA SER A 62 0.45 4.94 7.23
C SER A 62 -0.99 4.74 7.69
N PHE A 63 -1.63 3.67 7.28
CA PHE A 63 -3.01 3.33 7.66
C PHE A 63 -3.06 2.31 8.80
N THR A 64 -2.21 1.30 8.77
CA THR A 64 -2.28 0.21 9.76
C THR A 64 -1.83 0.64 11.14
N VAL A 65 -0.84 1.53 11.25
CA VAL A 65 -0.35 1.98 12.57
C VAL A 65 -1.41 2.76 13.36
N PRO A 66 -2.10 3.79 12.82
CA PRO A 66 -3.13 4.50 13.59
C PRO A 66 -4.33 3.60 13.91
N MET A 67 -4.73 2.71 12.98
CA MET A 67 -5.81 1.75 13.23
C MET A 67 -5.42 0.74 14.30
N ALA A 68 -4.21 0.19 14.26
CA ALA A 68 -3.69 -0.72 15.27
C ALA A 68 -3.58 -0.06 16.64
N CYS A 69 -3.17 1.21 16.70
CA CYS A 69 -3.11 1.97 17.94
C CYS A 69 -4.50 2.12 18.59
N LEU A 70 -5.51 2.46 17.79
CA LEU A 70 -6.89 2.58 18.25
C LEU A 70 -7.43 1.24 18.79
N ILE A 71 -7.27 0.17 18.02
CA ILE A 71 -7.74 -1.18 18.38
C ILE A 71 -7.01 -1.68 19.64
N ALA A 72 -5.70 -1.47 19.72
CA ALA A 72 -4.90 -1.87 20.86
C ALA A 72 -5.36 -1.18 22.15
N ILE A 73 -5.70 0.12 22.08
CA ILE A 73 -6.23 0.87 23.23
C ILE A 73 -7.57 0.27 23.66
N ILE A 74 -8.49 0.02 22.72
CA ILE A 74 -9.80 -0.58 23.02
C ILE A 74 -9.64 -1.95 23.68
N LEU A 75 -8.79 -2.81 23.13
CA LEU A 75 -8.57 -4.16 23.63
C LEU A 75 -7.92 -4.15 25.01
N ALA A 76 -6.90 -3.34 25.23
CA ALA A 76 -6.19 -3.28 26.51
C ALA A 76 -7.08 -2.70 27.63
N PHE A 77 -7.79 -1.60 27.38
CA PHE A 77 -8.73 -1.06 28.37
C PHE A 77 -9.95 -1.96 28.57
N GLY A 78 -10.43 -2.64 27.50
CA GLY A 78 -11.48 -3.65 27.60
C GLY A 78 -11.08 -4.77 28.56
N ARG A 79 -9.87 -5.31 28.41
CA ARG A 79 -9.33 -6.34 29.29
C ARG A 79 -9.20 -5.85 30.75
N LEU A 80 -8.55 -4.71 30.96
CA LEU A 80 -8.44 -4.11 32.31
C LEU A 80 -9.81 -3.87 32.97
N SER A 81 -10.84 -3.60 32.18
CA SER A 81 -12.22 -3.44 32.67
C SER A 81 -12.86 -4.79 33.05
N THR A 82 -12.69 -5.81 32.17
CA THR A 82 -13.25 -7.15 32.40
C THR A 82 -12.60 -7.85 33.58
N ASP A 83 -11.31 -7.65 33.81
CA ASP A 83 -10.56 -8.19 34.95
C ASP A 83 -10.75 -7.38 36.23
N TYR A 84 -11.67 -6.40 36.24
CA TYR A 84 -11.96 -5.49 37.36
C TYR A 84 -10.76 -4.66 37.87
N GLU A 85 -9.61 -4.72 37.16
CA GLU A 85 -8.40 -3.97 37.52
C GLU A 85 -8.63 -2.46 37.50
N LEU A 86 -9.40 -1.97 36.53
CA LEU A 86 -9.75 -0.55 36.45
C LEU A 86 -10.56 -0.07 37.63
N ILE A 87 -11.46 -0.91 38.19
CA ILE A 87 -12.26 -0.63 39.36
C ILE A 87 -11.36 -0.60 40.61
N ALA A 88 -10.45 -1.57 40.76
CA ALA A 88 -9.50 -1.63 41.86
C ALA A 88 -8.59 -0.39 41.91
N ILE A 89 -8.10 0.05 40.72
CA ILE A 89 -7.28 1.25 40.59
C ILE A 89 -8.08 2.50 40.99
N ARG A 90 -9.35 2.62 40.60
CA ARG A 90 -10.22 3.73 41.00
C ARG A 90 -10.49 3.71 42.50
N ALA A 91 -10.76 2.54 43.09
CA ALA A 91 -10.96 2.37 44.52
C ALA A 91 -9.74 2.78 45.36
N SER A 92 -8.54 2.66 44.80
CA SER A 92 -7.28 3.14 45.40
C SER A 92 -7.12 4.67 45.37
N GLY A 93 -8.10 5.42 44.85
CA GLY A 93 -8.05 6.89 44.76
C GLY A 93 -7.22 7.41 43.56
N ILE A 94 -6.84 6.56 42.63
CA ILE A 94 -6.08 6.95 41.43
C ILE A 94 -7.05 7.43 40.36
N ALA A 95 -6.91 8.68 39.93
CA ALA A 95 -7.74 9.23 38.86
C ALA A 95 -7.50 8.49 37.51
N PRO A 96 -8.55 8.09 36.79
CA PRO A 96 -8.44 7.37 35.51
C PRO A 96 -7.59 8.09 34.45
N PHE A 97 -7.61 9.41 34.45
CA PHE A 97 -6.80 10.24 33.57
C PHE A 97 -5.30 9.96 33.69
N ARG A 98 -4.82 9.58 34.89
CA ARG A 98 -3.40 9.22 35.08
C ARG A 98 -2.97 7.93 34.38
N LEU A 99 -3.94 7.04 34.07
CA LEU A 99 -3.70 5.84 33.27
C LEU A 99 -3.70 6.15 31.80
N VAL A 100 -4.57 7.06 31.37
CA VAL A 100 -4.72 7.43 29.94
C VAL A 100 -3.57 8.32 29.45
N PHE A 101 -3.05 9.19 30.36
CA PHE A 101 -2.01 10.16 30.00
C PHE A 101 -0.75 9.55 29.34
N PRO A 102 -0.13 8.45 29.83
CA PRO A 102 1.01 7.85 29.15
C PRO A 102 0.64 7.32 27.76
N MET A 103 -0.60 6.88 27.53
CA MET A 103 -1.07 6.46 26.20
C MET A 103 -1.18 7.62 25.24
N LEU A 104 -1.67 8.76 25.71
CA LEU A 104 -1.71 9.99 24.91
C LEU A 104 -0.31 10.43 24.48
N LEU A 105 0.69 10.33 25.37
CA LEU A 105 2.07 10.64 25.03
C LEU A 105 2.63 9.69 23.97
N VAL A 106 2.39 8.38 24.10
CA VAL A 106 2.80 7.40 23.08
C VAL A 106 2.09 7.68 21.76
N GLY A 107 0.79 7.94 21.77
CA GLY A 107 0.03 8.32 20.59
C GLY A 107 0.57 9.58 19.92
N LEU A 108 0.95 10.60 20.70
CA LEU A 108 1.56 11.83 20.20
C LEU A 108 2.90 11.56 19.51
N VAL A 109 3.76 10.72 20.11
CA VAL A 109 5.06 10.32 19.52
C VAL A 109 4.84 9.54 18.23
N ILE A 110 3.93 8.56 18.23
CA ILE A 110 3.58 7.78 17.02
C ILE A 110 3.02 8.71 15.93
N SER A 111 2.16 9.66 16.28
CA SER A 111 1.60 10.64 15.35
C SER A 111 2.69 11.52 14.73
N GLY A 112 3.62 12.04 15.53
CA GLY A 112 4.77 12.81 15.04
C GLY A 112 5.66 11.99 14.11
N MET A 113 5.92 10.72 14.45
CA MET A 113 6.68 9.81 13.60
C MET A 113 5.98 9.53 12.27
N LEU A 114 4.65 9.31 12.32
CA LEU A 114 3.84 9.12 11.11
C LEU A 114 3.79 10.35 10.22
N LEU A 115 3.79 11.57 10.77
CA LEU A 115 3.90 12.79 9.97
C LEU A 115 5.18 12.80 9.14
N VAL A 116 6.33 12.48 9.75
CA VAL A 116 7.62 12.40 9.03
C VAL A 116 7.61 11.29 7.98
N ILE A 117 7.05 10.13 8.30
CA ILE A 117 6.94 9.01 7.37
C ILE A 117 6.05 9.41 6.18
N ASN A 118 4.89 10.03 6.42
CA ASN A 118 3.97 10.44 5.37
C ASN A 118 4.51 11.56 4.49
N ASP A 119 5.29 12.49 5.06
CA ASP A 119 5.85 13.62 4.32
C ASP A 119 7.07 13.23 3.46
N ARG A 120 7.93 12.33 3.96
CA ARG A 120 9.21 12.02 3.32
C ARG A 120 9.31 10.60 2.76
N VAL A 121 8.92 9.61 3.55
CA VAL A 121 9.14 8.19 3.20
C VAL A 121 8.09 7.70 2.20
N VAL A 122 6.82 7.99 2.43
CA VAL A 122 5.72 7.54 1.56
C VAL A 122 5.85 8.10 0.13
N PRO A 123 6.11 9.41 -0.10
CA PRO A 123 6.28 9.92 -1.45
C PRO A 123 7.49 9.33 -2.17
N ALA A 124 8.63 9.19 -1.45
CA ALA A 124 9.83 8.58 -2.01
C ALA A 124 9.60 7.12 -2.42
N SER A 125 8.96 6.34 -1.55
CA SER A 125 8.60 4.94 -1.80
C SER A 125 7.62 4.81 -2.97
N HIS A 126 6.63 5.70 -3.05
CA HIS A 126 5.66 5.72 -4.14
C HIS A 126 6.30 6.05 -5.49
N LEU A 127 7.25 6.99 -5.52
CA LEU A 127 8.04 7.28 -6.72
C LEU A 127 8.89 6.08 -7.13
N ALA A 128 9.56 5.42 -6.18
CA ALA A 128 10.35 4.23 -6.43
C ALA A 128 9.47 3.08 -6.96
N PHE A 129 8.30 2.87 -6.37
CA PHE A 129 7.30 1.91 -6.82
C PHE A 129 6.88 2.15 -8.28
N ARG A 130 6.52 3.39 -8.62
CA ARG A 130 6.14 3.76 -10.00
C ARG A 130 7.28 3.58 -11.00
N ARG A 131 8.52 3.93 -10.62
CA ARG A 131 9.71 3.72 -11.45
C ARG A 131 9.96 2.23 -11.71
N GLN A 132 9.83 1.40 -10.68
CA GLN A 132 9.99 -0.05 -10.79
C GLN A 132 8.89 -0.66 -11.68
N LEU A 133 7.64 -0.24 -11.53
CA LEU A 133 6.54 -0.65 -12.39
C LEU A 133 6.81 -0.30 -13.87
N LYS A 134 7.26 0.94 -14.15
CA LYS A 134 7.64 1.35 -15.50
C LYS A 134 8.80 0.51 -16.05
N ALA A 135 9.81 0.23 -15.25
CA ALA A 135 10.95 -0.60 -15.65
C ALA A 135 10.51 -2.04 -16.00
N ILE A 136 9.56 -2.61 -15.25
CA ILE A 136 8.95 -3.90 -15.55
C ILE A 136 8.19 -3.82 -16.88
N GLY A 137 7.38 -2.78 -17.08
CA GLY A 137 6.61 -2.58 -18.31
C GLY A 137 7.48 -2.41 -19.57
N LEU A 138 8.64 -1.74 -19.43
CA LEU A 138 9.61 -1.61 -20.53
C LEU A 138 10.31 -2.93 -20.86
N LYS A 139 10.63 -3.74 -19.85
CA LYS A 139 11.25 -5.07 -20.05
C LYS A 139 10.27 -6.10 -20.58
N GLN A 140 9.02 -6.00 -20.20
CA GLN A 140 7.94 -6.91 -20.59
C GLN A 140 6.68 -6.11 -20.91
N PRO A 141 6.56 -5.58 -22.14
CA PRO A 141 5.42 -4.77 -22.54
C PRO A 141 4.08 -5.48 -22.37
N THR A 142 4.07 -6.80 -22.54
CA THR A 142 2.89 -7.65 -22.32
C THR A 142 2.42 -7.66 -20.87
N ALA A 143 3.31 -7.40 -19.90
CA ALA A 143 2.94 -7.30 -18.47
C ALA A 143 2.09 -6.05 -18.16
N TYR A 144 2.16 -5.02 -18.98
CA TYR A 144 1.46 -3.75 -18.78
C TYR A 144 0.14 -3.67 -19.57
N LEU A 145 -0.03 -4.55 -20.56
CA LEU A 145 -1.18 -4.55 -21.43
C LEU A 145 -2.27 -5.48 -20.87
N GLU A 146 -3.23 -4.91 -20.15
CA GLU A 146 -4.45 -5.62 -19.78
C GLU A 146 -5.47 -5.48 -20.93
N ALA A 147 -5.96 -6.62 -21.42
CA ALA A 147 -7.05 -6.64 -22.37
C ALA A 147 -8.29 -5.94 -21.79
N GLY A 148 -8.93 -5.08 -22.57
CA GLY A 148 -10.12 -4.33 -22.14
C GLY A 148 -9.85 -3.08 -21.30
N THR A 149 -8.61 -2.61 -21.17
CA THR A 149 -8.25 -1.44 -20.35
C THR A 149 -7.68 -0.29 -21.19
N PHE A 150 -7.99 0.95 -20.78
CA PHE A 150 -7.40 2.15 -21.40
C PHE A 150 -6.02 2.43 -20.83
N ILE A 151 -5.01 2.34 -21.67
CA ILE A 151 -3.61 2.64 -21.34
C ILE A 151 -3.36 4.12 -21.59
N LYS A 152 -3.06 4.88 -20.53
CA LYS A 152 -2.78 6.33 -20.56
C LYS A 152 -1.30 6.65 -20.31
N ASP A 153 -0.45 5.64 -20.27
CA ASP A 153 0.96 5.79 -19.88
C ASP A 153 1.85 6.34 -20.99
N PHE A 154 1.29 6.58 -22.17
CA PHE A 154 1.99 7.13 -23.34
C PHE A 154 1.38 8.46 -23.80
N PRO A 155 1.48 9.54 -23.00
CA PRO A 155 0.92 10.83 -23.43
C PRO A 155 1.62 11.33 -24.72
N PRO A 156 0.86 11.88 -25.71
CA PRO A 156 -0.56 12.27 -25.62
C PRO A 156 -1.57 11.17 -25.98
N TYR A 157 -1.13 9.95 -26.26
CA TYR A 157 -1.97 8.87 -26.75
C TYR A 157 -2.70 8.12 -25.65
N VAL A 158 -3.96 7.76 -25.91
CA VAL A 158 -4.72 6.81 -25.11
C VAL A 158 -4.94 5.56 -25.96
N ILE A 159 -4.42 4.42 -25.52
CA ILE A 159 -4.47 3.17 -26.27
C ILE A 159 -5.48 2.23 -25.60
N PHE A 160 -6.38 1.66 -26.37
CA PHE A 160 -7.30 0.63 -25.91
C PHE A 160 -7.06 -0.66 -26.72
N VAL A 161 -6.84 -1.77 -26.01
CA VAL A 161 -6.56 -3.07 -26.63
C VAL A 161 -7.65 -4.05 -26.20
N TYR A 162 -8.34 -4.67 -27.17
CA TYR A 162 -9.40 -5.63 -26.86
C TYR A 162 -8.86 -6.99 -26.42
N GLN A 163 -7.80 -7.46 -27.05
CA GLN A 163 -7.23 -8.77 -26.73
C GLN A 163 -5.71 -8.73 -26.90
N VAL A 164 -5.01 -9.37 -25.97
CA VAL A 164 -3.55 -9.50 -25.95
C VAL A 164 -3.21 -10.98 -25.93
N GLU A 165 -2.48 -11.45 -26.94
CA GLU A 165 -1.95 -12.81 -27.00
C GLU A 165 -0.44 -12.77 -27.18
N GLU A 166 0.31 -13.18 -26.18
CA GLU A 166 1.78 -13.15 -26.16
C GLU A 166 2.36 -11.76 -26.51
N ARG A 167 2.75 -11.53 -27.77
CA ARG A 167 3.29 -10.29 -28.32
C ARG A 167 2.37 -9.62 -29.33
N LYS A 168 1.23 -10.21 -29.63
CA LYS A 168 0.28 -9.72 -30.63
C LYS A 168 -0.90 -9.05 -29.94
N LEU A 169 -1.24 -7.90 -30.45
CA LEU A 169 -2.38 -7.10 -30.03
C LEU A 169 -3.48 -7.23 -31.07
N PHE A 170 -4.71 -7.48 -30.64
CA PHE A 170 -5.87 -7.56 -31.54
C PHE A 170 -6.85 -6.44 -31.22
N ASN A 171 -7.41 -5.84 -32.27
CA ASN A 171 -8.36 -4.76 -32.20
C ASN A 171 -7.86 -3.57 -31.32
N VAL A 172 -6.77 -2.96 -31.75
CA VAL A 172 -6.14 -1.83 -31.06
C VAL A 172 -6.81 -0.54 -31.50
N ARG A 173 -7.22 0.29 -30.53
CA ARG A 173 -7.70 1.65 -30.80
C ARG A 173 -6.78 2.65 -30.13
N ILE A 174 -6.23 3.57 -30.89
CA ILE A 174 -5.37 4.64 -30.41
C ILE A 174 -6.14 5.95 -30.56
N TYR A 175 -6.34 6.63 -29.46
CA TYR A 175 -6.96 7.94 -29.41
C TYR A 175 -5.87 9.01 -29.25
N GLU A 176 -5.76 9.87 -30.26
CA GLU A 176 -4.83 11.00 -30.29
C GLU A 176 -5.62 12.30 -30.12
N PRO A 177 -5.60 12.94 -28.93
CA PRO A 177 -6.23 14.24 -28.73
C PRO A 177 -5.44 15.30 -29.50
N GLN A 178 -6.12 16.01 -30.40
CA GLN A 178 -5.52 17.13 -31.12
C GLN A 178 -5.78 18.45 -30.39
N ALA A 179 -4.77 19.31 -30.30
CA ALA A 179 -4.88 20.61 -29.58
C ALA A 179 -5.94 21.56 -30.17
N ASN A 180 -6.24 21.46 -31.48
CA ASN A 180 -7.19 22.33 -32.18
C ASN A 180 -8.17 21.56 -33.08
N GLY A 181 -8.54 20.33 -32.74
CA GLY A 181 -9.42 19.51 -33.59
C GLY A 181 -10.07 18.36 -32.85
N PRO A 182 -10.94 17.61 -33.51
CA PRO A 182 -11.53 16.41 -32.95
C PRO A 182 -10.47 15.33 -32.70
N THR A 183 -10.65 14.53 -31.66
CA THR A 183 -9.76 13.42 -31.33
C THR A 183 -9.66 12.46 -32.52
N ARG A 184 -8.45 12.24 -33.01
CA ARG A 184 -8.18 11.29 -34.09
C ARG A 184 -8.18 9.88 -33.49
N THR A 185 -8.99 8.99 -34.06
CA THR A 185 -9.01 7.58 -33.66
C THR A 185 -8.36 6.73 -34.75
N ILE A 186 -7.31 6.03 -34.40
CA ILE A 186 -6.64 5.05 -35.25
C ILE A 186 -7.12 3.67 -34.82
N ILE A 187 -7.67 2.89 -35.75
CA ILE A 187 -8.15 1.53 -35.50
C ILE A 187 -7.24 0.58 -36.26
N ALA A 188 -6.61 -0.36 -35.57
CA ALA A 188 -5.79 -1.41 -36.16
C ALA A 188 -6.33 -2.78 -35.75
N GLU A 189 -6.51 -3.67 -36.72
CA GLU A 189 -6.96 -5.05 -36.45
C GLU A 189 -5.90 -5.87 -35.75
N ARG A 190 -4.63 -5.60 -36.03
CA ARG A 190 -3.47 -6.28 -35.45
C ARG A 190 -2.36 -5.28 -35.17
N GLY A 191 -1.65 -5.47 -34.06
CA GLY A 191 -0.43 -4.76 -33.73
C GLY A 191 0.58 -5.71 -33.12
N GLU A 192 1.85 -5.39 -33.22
CA GLU A 192 2.92 -6.10 -32.56
C GLU A 192 3.70 -5.12 -31.70
N PHE A 193 4.04 -5.56 -30.50
CA PHE A 193 4.84 -4.76 -29.58
C PHE A 193 6.29 -5.23 -29.65
N GLU A 194 7.17 -4.33 -30.06
CA GLU A 194 8.60 -4.57 -30.07
C GLU A 194 9.26 -3.78 -28.94
N PRO A 195 9.96 -4.43 -27.99
CA PRO A 195 10.68 -3.69 -26.96
C PRO A 195 11.80 -2.88 -27.61
N LEU A 196 11.83 -1.58 -27.34
CA LEU A 196 12.95 -0.73 -27.75
C LEU A 196 14.22 -1.22 -27.04
N ASP A 197 15.11 -1.83 -27.81
CA ASP A 197 16.46 -2.20 -27.35
C ASP A 197 17.20 -0.89 -27.01
N ASP A 198 17.63 -0.76 -25.75
CA ASP A 198 18.29 0.42 -25.19
C ASP A 198 19.74 0.54 -25.71
N ARG A 199 19.87 0.61 -27.04
CA ARG A 199 21.12 0.89 -27.74
C ARG A 199 20.97 2.14 -28.60
N ARG A 200 20.86 3.30 -27.92
CA ARG A 200 21.41 4.57 -28.44
C ARG A 200 21.56 5.58 -27.31
#